data_ae299571d5c35be0495b9330f39f3bc2
#
_entry.id   ae299571d5c35be0495b9330f39f3bc2
#
_cell.length_a   1.000
_cell.length_b   1.000
_cell.length_c   1.000
_cell.angle_alpha   90.00
_cell.angle_beta   90.00
_cell.angle_gamma   90.00
#
_symmetry.space_group_name_H-M   'P 1'
#
loop_
_entity.id
_entity.type
_entity.pdbx_description
1 polymer ?
#
loop_
_entity_poly.entity_id
_entity_poly.type
_entity_poly.pdbx_seq_one_letter_code
_entity_poly.pdbx_strand_id
1 'polypeptide(L)'
;TFAQTCRVAEQAREIVSKNPHVTLVYTAIGGGSAGGDPFAPSGASDVRKATLTLNFTRRQDRDISKQDIEEQLRQALTVLPGVRIKVGMGASNEKYVLVLAGEDGKTLEQHAQIVARELRTLPGIGNVTSTSSLVRPELVVRPDFARAADLGVTSAAIADTLRVATAGDYDIALPKLNLSQR
;
A
#
# COMPACT_ATOMS: atom_id res chain seq x y z
N THR A 1 7.94 -9.66 -2.94
CA THR A 1 8.96 -9.05 -3.82
C THR A 1 8.32 -8.16 -4.88
N PHE A 2 9.05 -7.19 -5.42
CA PHE A 2 8.56 -6.32 -6.50
C PHE A 2 7.99 -7.11 -7.70
N ALA A 3 8.71 -8.14 -8.13
CA ALA A 3 8.28 -9.00 -9.23
C ALA A 3 6.94 -9.73 -8.97
N GLN A 4 6.69 -10.11 -7.72
CA GLN A 4 5.38 -10.68 -7.35
C GLN A 4 4.27 -9.64 -7.41
N THR A 5 4.53 -8.44 -6.91
CA THR A 5 3.56 -7.33 -6.97
C THR A 5 3.23 -6.98 -8.42
N CYS A 6 4.22 -6.92 -9.30
CA CYS A 6 4.00 -6.68 -10.74
C CYS A 6 3.11 -7.77 -11.36
N ARG A 7 3.40 -9.04 -11.07
CA ARG A 7 2.61 -10.17 -11.60
C ARG A 7 1.16 -10.12 -11.15
N VAL A 8 0.94 -9.87 -9.87
CA VAL A 8 -0.42 -9.77 -9.31
C VAL A 8 -1.16 -8.55 -9.83
N ALA A 9 -0.47 -7.41 -9.94
CA ALA A 9 -1.05 -6.20 -10.50
C ALA A 9 -1.47 -6.40 -11.98
N GLU A 10 -0.67 -7.14 -12.75
CA GLU A 10 -1.02 -7.47 -14.13
C GLU A 10 -2.23 -8.40 -14.21
N GLN A 11 -2.30 -9.42 -13.37
CA GLN A 11 -3.48 -10.28 -13.27
C GLN A 11 -4.74 -9.49 -12.90
N ALA A 12 -4.61 -8.56 -11.94
CA ALA A 12 -5.71 -7.67 -11.58
C ALA A 12 -6.13 -6.78 -12.76
N ARG A 13 -5.16 -6.23 -13.50
CA ARG A 13 -5.40 -5.42 -14.69
C ARG A 13 -6.17 -6.21 -15.76
N GLU A 14 -5.78 -7.45 -16.01
CA GLU A 14 -6.46 -8.31 -16.98
C GLU A 14 -7.92 -8.60 -16.58
N ILE A 15 -8.17 -8.87 -15.28
CA ILE A 15 -9.52 -9.11 -14.79
C ILE A 15 -10.38 -7.86 -14.96
N VAL A 16 -9.86 -6.70 -14.57
CA VAL A 16 -10.59 -5.43 -14.62
C VAL A 16 -10.86 -4.98 -16.05
N SER A 17 -9.92 -5.22 -16.98
CA SER A 17 -10.06 -4.86 -18.40
C SER A 17 -11.15 -5.65 -19.12
N LYS A 18 -11.61 -6.78 -18.55
CA LYS A 18 -12.73 -7.54 -19.11
C LYS A 18 -14.09 -6.88 -18.89
N ASN A 19 -14.19 -5.90 -17.98
CA ASN A 19 -15.43 -5.19 -17.75
C ASN A 19 -15.70 -4.21 -18.90
N PRO A 20 -16.84 -4.28 -19.58
CA PRO A 20 -17.14 -3.45 -20.75
C PRO A 20 -17.23 -1.95 -20.47
N HIS A 21 -17.40 -1.57 -19.21
CA HIS A 21 -17.50 -0.18 -18.78
C HIS A 21 -16.14 0.45 -18.44
N VAL A 22 -15.05 -0.32 -18.48
CA VAL A 22 -13.68 0.16 -18.22
C VAL A 22 -13.03 0.53 -19.54
N THR A 23 -12.70 1.80 -19.71
CA THR A 23 -12.05 2.32 -20.93
C THR A 23 -10.55 2.40 -20.84
N LEU A 24 -10.02 2.69 -19.66
CA LEU A 24 -8.58 2.82 -19.43
C LEU A 24 -8.23 2.30 -18.03
N VAL A 25 -7.12 1.59 -17.95
CA VAL A 25 -6.52 1.14 -16.69
C VAL A 25 -5.09 1.68 -16.58
N TYR A 26 -4.85 2.50 -15.58
CA TYR A 26 -3.51 2.95 -15.23
C TYR A 26 -3.06 2.22 -13.98
N THR A 27 -1.87 1.60 -14.03
CA THR A 27 -1.32 0.83 -12.92
C THR A 27 -0.04 1.47 -12.41
N ALA A 28 -0.03 1.84 -11.12
CA ALA A 28 1.14 2.33 -10.42
C ALA A 28 1.58 1.32 -9.36
N ILE A 29 2.85 0.95 -9.34
CA ILE A 29 3.43 -0.03 -8.43
C ILE A 29 4.52 0.63 -7.60
N GLY A 30 4.51 0.40 -6.30
CA GLY A 30 5.60 0.80 -5.40
C GLY A 30 5.50 2.20 -4.80
N GLY A 31 4.51 2.97 -5.09
CA GLY A 31 4.35 4.31 -4.56
C GLY A 31 4.35 5.35 -5.67
N GLY A 32 3.21 5.63 -6.12
CA GLY A 32 2.84 6.82 -6.87
C GLY A 32 1.50 7.24 -6.31
N SER A 33 1.30 8.51 -6.10
CA SER A 33 -0.03 9.05 -5.82
C SER A 33 -0.85 9.00 -7.10
N ALA A 34 -1.25 7.79 -7.52
CA ALA A 34 -2.27 7.66 -8.53
C ALA A 34 -3.59 8.14 -7.92
N GLY A 35 -3.96 9.39 -8.16
CA GLY A 35 -5.20 9.99 -7.67
C GLY A 35 -5.17 10.54 -6.24
N GLY A 36 -4.01 10.61 -5.59
CA GLY A 36 -3.80 11.35 -4.35
C GLY A 36 -3.40 12.81 -4.60
N ASP A 37 -3.52 13.63 -3.59
CA ASP A 37 -3.06 15.01 -3.58
C ASP A 37 -1.58 15.06 -4.01
N PRO A 38 -1.22 15.79 -5.09
CA PRO A 38 0.17 15.93 -5.52
C PRO A 38 1.06 16.62 -4.48
N PHE A 39 0.46 17.28 -3.47
CA PHE A 39 1.15 17.91 -2.35
C PHE A 39 1.24 17.02 -1.10
N ALA A 40 0.59 15.84 -1.11
CA ALA A 40 0.77 14.90 -0.01
C ALA A 40 2.21 14.38 -0.02
N PRO A 41 2.92 14.36 1.13
CA PRO A 41 4.26 13.83 1.21
C PRO A 41 4.20 12.38 0.71
N SER A 42 4.97 12.08 -0.35
CA SER A 42 5.09 10.74 -0.88
C SER A 42 5.66 9.86 0.24
N GLY A 43 4.80 9.05 0.86
CA GLY A 43 5.25 8.05 1.81
C GLY A 43 6.30 7.15 1.18
N ALA A 44 7.13 6.53 2.00
CA ALA A 44 8.17 5.62 1.55
C ALA A 44 7.59 4.63 0.52
N SER A 45 8.28 4.48 -0.60
CA SER A 45 7.91 3.56 -1.68
C SER A 45 7.70 2.16 -1.11
N ASP A 46 6.47 1.67 -1.14
CA ASP A 46 6.15 0.31 -0.69
C ASP A 46 5.92 -0.58 -1.90
N VAL A 47 6.95 -1.29 -2.30
CA VAL A 47 6.96 -2.21 -3.45
C VAL A 47 5.89 -3.33 -3.37
N ARG A 48 5.23 -3.48 -2.22
CA ARG A 48 4.14 -4.45 -2.01
C ARG A 48 2.76 -3.87 -2.34
N LYS A 49 2.67 -2.58 -2.68
CA LYS A 49 1.43 -1.90 -3.02
C LYS A 49 1.36 -1.63 -4.52
N ALA A 50 0.20 -1.86 -5.07
CA ALA A 50 -0.15 -1.44 -6.42
C ALA A 50 -1.49 -0.70 -6.39
N THR A 51 -1.60 0.34 -7.18
CA THR A 51 -2.83 1.12 -7.35
C THR A 51 -3.23 1.07 -8.81
N LEU A 52 -4.45 0.61 -9.06
CA LEU A 52 -5.06 0.62 -10.38
C LEU A 52 -6.07 1.77 -10.43
N THR A 53 -5.84 2.73 -11.29
CA THR A 53 -6.79 3.82 -11.56
C THR A 53 -7.55 3.50 -12.83
N LEU A 54 -8.87 3.48 -12.72
CA LEU A 54 -9.78 3.07 -13.78
C LEU A 54 -10.57 4.26 -14.28
N ASN A 55 -10.60 4.44 -15.60
CA ASN A 55 -11.55 5.32 -16.24
C ASN A 55 -12.75 4.51 -16.74
N PHE A 56 -13.94 4.95 -16.37
CA PHE A 56 -15.18 4.35 -16.83
C PHE A 56 -15.75 5.13 -18.01
N THR A 57 -16.59 4.46 -18.79
CA THR A 57 -17.48 5.11 -19.77
C THR A 57 -18.27 6.24 -19.10
N ARG A 58 -18.60 7.29 -19.87
CA ARG A 58 -19.33 8.44 -19.34
C ARG A 58 -20.66 8.00 -18.72
N ARG A 59 -21.12 8.73 -17.71
CA ARG A 59 -22.37 8.40 -17.00
C ARG A 59 -23.59 8.36 -17.94
N GLN A 60 -23.56 9.17 -18.98
CA GLN A 60 -24.61 9.27 -19.97
C GLN A 60 -24.68 8.08 -20.94
N ASP A 61 -23.55 7.39 -21.12
CA ASP A 61 -23.39 6.30 -22.06
C ASP A 61 -23.50 4.91 -21.40
N ARG A 62 -24.00 4.86 -20.16
CA ARG A 62 -24.15 3.61 -19.40
C ARG A 62 -25.43 3.60 -18.58
N ASP A 63 -26.10 2.45 -18.56
CA ASP A 63 -27.32 2.23 -17.77
C ASP A 63 -27.00 1.79 -16.32
N ILE A 64 -25.77 1.42 -16.05
CA ILE A 64 -25.33 0.87 -14.75
C ILE A 64 -24.74 1.97 -13.89
N SER A 65 -25.03 1.93 -12.57
CA SER A 65 -24.46 2.87 -11.62
C SER A 65 -22.97 2.58 -11.39
N LYS A 66 -22.22 3.59 -10.95
CA LYS A 66 -20.81 3.41 -10.57
C LYS A 66 -20.66 2.38 -9.44
N GLN A 67 -21.58 2.38 -8.49
CA GLN A 67 -21.57 1.49 -7.34
C GLN A 67 -21.71 0.03 -7.75
N ASP A 68 -22.57 -0.25 -8.73
CA ASP A 68 -22.75 -1.61 -9.25
C ASP A 68 -21.50 -2.09 -10.01
N ILE A 69 -20.82 -1.20 -10.74
CA ILE A 69 -19.55 -1.52 -11.39
C ILE A 69 -18.46 -1.82 -10.33
N GLU A 70 -18.38 -1.00 -9.29
CA GLU A 70 -17.43 -1.23 -8.18
C GLU A 70 -17.69 -2.57 -7.49
N GLU A 71 -18.96 -2.96 -7.32
CA GLU A 71 -19.31 -4.26 -6.75
C GLU A 71 -18.95 -5.42 -7.67
N GLN A 72 -19.24 -5.32 -8.96
CA GLN A 72 -18.83 -6.32 -9.95
C GLN A 72 -17.31 -6.49 -9.98
N LEU A 73 -16.56 -5.40 -9.95
CA LEU A 73 -15.10 -5.44 -9.93
C LEU A 73 -14.57 -6.05 -8.62
N ARG A 74 -15.21 -5.73 -7.49
CA ARG A 74 -14.86 -6.33 -6.20
C ARG A 74 -15.03 -7.84 -6.23
N GLN A 75 -16.16 -8.32 -6.74
CA GLN A 75 -16.43 -9.74 -6.87
C GLN A 75 -15.45 -10.43 -7.83
N ALA A 76 -15.20 -9.82 -8.98
CA ALA A 76 -14.25 -10.36 -9.96
C ALA A 76 -12.83 -10.48 -9.42
N LEU A 77 -12.40 -9.54 -8.58
CA LEU A 77 -11.06 -9.51 -8.01
C LEU A 77 -10.88 -10.46 -6.80
N THR A 78 -11.95 -11.00 -6.21
CA THR A 78 -11.84 -11.98 -5.11
C THR A 78 -11.13 -13.27 -5.52
N VAL A 79 -11.03 -13.54 -6.80
CA VAL A 79 -10.31 -14.72 -7.34
C VAL A 79 -8.80 -14.63 -7.09
N LEU A 80 -8.24 -13.44 -6.82
CA LEU A 80 -6.81 -13.27 -6.60
C LEU A 80 -6.43 -13.68 -5.16
N PRO A 81 -5.68 -14.79 -4.97
CA PRO A 81 -5.33 -15.27 -3.65
C PRO A 81 -4.22 -14.43 -3.01
N GLY A 82 -4.28 -14.29 -1.69
CA GLY A 82 -3.20 -13.67 -0.90
C GLY A 82 -3.05 -12.16 -1.07
N VAL A 83 -4.04 -11.49 -1.64
CA VAL A 83 -4.03 -10.05 -1.91
C VAL A 83 -5.16 -9.36 -1.16
N ARG A 84 -4.88 -8.20 -0.60
CA ARG A 84 -5.90 -7.32 -0.05
C ARG A 84 -6.28 -6.30 -1.10
N ILE A 85 -7.52 -6.31 -1.50
CA ILE A 85 -8.02 -5.45 -2.55
C ILE A 85 -9.02 -4.46 -1.95
N LYS A 86 -8.85 -3.18 -2.26
CA LYS A 86 -9.82 -2.12 -2.00
C LYS A 86 -10.34 -1.62 -3.32
N VAL A 87 -11.65 -1.59 -3.47
CA VAL A 87 -12.33 -1.04 -4.65
C VAL A 87 -13.20 0.12 -4.20
N GLY A 88 -13.00 1.29 -4.79
CA GLY A 88 -13.74 2.50 -4.46
C GLY A 88 -13.03 3.78 -4.87
N MET A 89 -13.64 4.93 -4.67
CA MET A 89 -13.12 6.23 -5.05
C MET A 89 -12.11 6.73 -4.02
N GLY A 90 -10.82 6.54 -4.31
CA GLY A 90 -9.71 7.09 -3.54
C GLY A 90 -9.38 6.32 -2.26
N ALA A 91 -8.12 6.40 -1.87
CA ALA A 91 -7.60 5.71 -0.66
C ALA A 91 -8.11 6.32 0.65
N SER A 92 -8.75 7.49 0.61
CA SER A 92 -9.14 8.29 1.78
C SER A 92 -10.64 8.32 2.09
N ASN A 93 -11.49 7.68 1.28
CA ASN A 93 -12.93 7.62 1.58
C ASN A 93 -13.30 6.36 2.37
N GLU A 94 -12.66 6.15 3.50
CA GLU A 94 -13.14 5.22 4.51
C GLU A 94 -14.37 5.87 5.16
N LYS A 95 -15.57 5.30 4.91
CA LYS A 95 -16.83 5.82 5.48
C LYS A 95 -16.86 5.69 6.99
N TYR A 96 -16.21 4.66 7.51
CA TYR A 96 -16.17 4.37 8.95
C TYR A 96 -14.76 3.99 9.35
N VAL A 97 -14.24 4.64 10.37
CA VAL A 97 -12.96 4.33 10.99
C VAL A 97 -13.23 3.94 12.43
N LEU A 98 -12.92 2.69 12.77
CA LEU A 98 -12.95 2.21 14.13
C LEU A 98 -11.53 2.28 14.72
N VAL A 99 -11.35 3.09 15.75
CA VAL A 99 -10.08 3.22 16.44
C VAL A 99 -10.10 2.34 17.68
N LEU A 100 -9.20 1.37 17.74
CA LEU A 100 -8.96 0.54 18.91
C LEU A 100 -7.69 1.04 19.60
N ALA A 101 -7.78 1.32 20.90
CA ALA A 101 -6.66 1.76 21.70
C ALA A 101 -6.41 0.77 22.84
N GLY A 102 -5.14 0.55 23.18
CA GLY A 102 -4.74 -0.35 24.26
C GLY A 102 -3.25 -0.19 24.54
N GLU A 103 -2.83 -0.56 25.75
CA GLU A 103 -1.43 -0.44 26.19
C GLU A 103 -0.54 -1.55 25.64
N ASP A 104 -1.07 -2.76 25.46
CA ASP A 104 -0.32 -3.89 24.92
C ASP A 104 -0.63 -4.13 23.44
N GLY A 105 0.38 -3.93 22.58
CA GLY A 105 0.25 -4.06 21.14
C GLY A 105 -0.14 -5.45 20.65
N LYS A 106 0.29 -6.53 21.33
CA LYS A 106 -0.05 -7.90 20.93
C LYS A 106 -1.51 -8.22 21.20
N THR A 107 -1.98 -7.87 22.40
CA THR A 107 -3.38 -8.04 22.80
C THR A 107 -4.28 -7.18 21.92
N LEU A 108 -3.87 -5.95 21.63
CA LEU A 108 -4.58 -5.04 20.73
C LEU A 108 -4.73 -5.64 19.33
N GLU A 109 -3.66 -6.22 18.80
CA GLU A 109 -3.69 -6.88 17.47
C GLU A 109 -4.66 -8.07 17.45
N GLN A 110 -4.65 -8.91 18.48
CA GLN A 110 -5.56 -10.05 18.59
C GLN A 110 -7.03 -9.59 18.59
N HIS A 111 -7.34 -8.59 19.40
CA HIS A 111 -8.70 -8.02 19.45
C HIS A 111 -9.08 -7.36 18.11
N ALA A 112 -8.16 -6.65 17.47
CA ALA A 112 -8.42 -6.05 16.16
C ALA A 112 -8.73 -7.11 15.09
N GLN A 113 -8.06 -8.27 15.13
CA GLN A 113 -8.34 -9.38 14.23
C GLN A 113 -9.72 -10.01 14.48
N ILE A 114 -10.13 -10.15 15.74
CA ILE A 114 -11.45 -10.67 16.11
C ILE A 114 -12.52 -9.71 15.60
N VAL A 115 -12.42 -8.42 15.94
CA VAL A 115 -13.35 -7.38 15.49
C VAL A 115 -13.44 -7.31 13.97
N ALA A 116 -12.30 -7.36 13.27
CA ALA A 116 -12.28 -7.37 11.81
C ALA A 116 -12.98 -8.59 11.21
N ARG A 117 -12.91 -9.75 11.87
CA ARG A 117 -13.60 -10.96 11.45
C ARG A 117 -15.12 -10.82 11.65
N GLU A 118 -15.54 -10.32 12.78
CA GLU A 118 -16.96 -10.10 13.07
C GLU A 118 -17.59 -9.06 12.15
N LEU A 119 -16.88 -7.95 11.91
CA LEU A 119 -17.35 -6.91 11.00
C LEU A 119 -17.55 -7.43 9.56
N ARG A 120 -16.74 -8.39 9.11
CA ARG A 120 -16.90 -9.02 7.78
C ARG A 120 -18.16 -9.87 7.65
N THR A 121 -18.77 -10.29 8.76
CA THR A 121 -20.01 -11.07 8.74
C THR A 121 -21.26 -10.18 8.63
N LEU A 122 -21.10 -8.87 8.85
CA LEU A 122 -22.24 -7.95 8.81
C LEU A 122 -22.63 -7.63 7.37
N PRO A 123 -23.92 -7.78 7.01
CA PRO A 123 -24.38 -7.41 5.68
C PRO A 123 -24.26 -5.89 5.47
N GLY A 124 -23.85 -5.48 4.27
CA GLY A 124 -23.69 -4.07 3.93
C GLY A 124 -22.35 -3.43 4.31
N ILE A 125 -21.49 -4.14 5.06
CA ILE A 125 -20.11 -3.71 5.30
C ILE A 125 -19.20 -4.41 4.29
N GLY A 126 -18.71 -3.65 3.33
CA GLY A 126 -17.71 -4.14 2.39
C GLY A 126 -16.29 -3.76 2.86
N ASN A 127 -15.32 -4.60 2.56
CA ASN A 127 -13.90 -4.28 2.64
C ASN A 127 -13.37 -3.81 4.02
N VAL A 128 -13.49 -4.67 5.03
CA VAL A 128 -12.91 -4.41 6.36
C VAL A 128 -11.39 -4.63 6.33
N THR A 129 -10.63 -3.58 6.59
CA THR A 129 -9.16 -3.61 6.64
C THR A 129 -8.66 -3.17 8.02
N SER A 130 -7.59 -3.80 8.50
CA SER A 130 -6.90 -3.38 9.71
C SER A 130 -5.49 -2.88 9.36
N THR A 131 -5.07 -1.80 10.01
CA THR A 131 -3.71 -1.27 9.86
C THR A 131 -2.67 -2.11 10.60
N SER A 132 -3.07 -2.83 11.66
CA SER A 132 -2.17 -3.66 12.48
C SER A 132 -1.60 -4.88 11.75
N SER A 133 -2.27 -5.33 10.71
CA SER A 133 -1.90 -6.57 10.00
C SER A 133 -0.78 -6.42 8.97
N LEU A 134 -0.20 -5.24 8.86
CA LEU A 134 0.93 -4.97 7.97
C LEU A 134 2.23 -5.04 8.78
N VAL A 135 2.59 -6.23 9.25
CA VAL A 135 3.93 -6.46 9.84
C VAL A 135 4.96 -6.14 8.78
N ARG A 136 5.71 -5.06 9.00
CA ARG A 136 6.86 -4.71 8.18
C ARG A 136 8.09 -5.31 8.86
N PRO A 137 8.86 -6.17 8.18
CA PRO A 137 10.15 -6.56 8.70
C PRO A 137 11.06 -5.34 8.73
N GLU A 138 11.57 -5.01 9.89
CA GLU A 138 12.50 -3.90 10.10
C GLU A 138 13.87 -4.46 10.46
N LEU A 139 14.92 -3.87 9.90
CA LEU A 139 16.29 -4.14 10.28
C LEU A 139 16.72 -3.08 11.29
N VAL A 140 16.84 -3.49 12.54
CA VAL A 140 17.35 -2.61 13.61
C VAL A 140 18.86 -2.79 13.72
N VAL A 141 19.61 -1.76 13.35
CA VAL A 141 21.07 -1.73 13.51
C VAL A 141 21.41 -1.13 14.86
N ARG A 142 22.07 -1.91 15.71
CA ARG A 142 22.56 -1.46 17.03
C ARG A 142 24.07 -1.42 16.99
N PRO A 143 24.69 -0.23 16.93
CA PRO A 143 26.15 -0.11 16.97
C PRO A 143 26.69 -0.50 18.33
N ASP A 144 27.87 -1.13 18.35
CA ASP A 144 28.67 -1.27 19.55
C ASP A 144 29.45 0.05 19.76
N PHE A 145 28.92 0.88 20.65
CA PHE A 145 29.49 2.20 20.90
C PHE A 145 30.86 2.16 21.53
N ALA A 146 31.18 1.14 22.35
CA ALA A 146 32.50 1.00 22.94
C ALA A 146 33.55 0.75 21.87
N ARG A 147 33.28 -0.21 20.99
CA ARG A 147 34.18 -0.54 19.88
C ARG A 147 34.27 0.57 18.85
N ALA A 148 33.19 1.29 18.61
CA ALA A 148 33.18 2.44 17.71
C ALA A 148 34.08 3.56 18.24
N ALA A 149 34.01 3.83 19.55
CA ALA A 149 34.89 4.81 20.20
C ALA A 149 36.38 4.43 20.12
N ASP A 150 36.72 3.16 20.37
CA ASP A 150 38.09 2.65 20.25
C ASP A 150 38.63 2.79 18.82
N LEU A 151 37.78 2.68 17.83
CA LEU A 151 38.13 2.84 16.41
C LEU A 151 38.04 4.28 15.91
N GLY A 152 37.64 5.25 16.76
CA GLY A 152 37.42 6.64 16.37
C GLY A 152 36.25 6.87 15.43
N VAL A 153 35.29 5.94 15.39
CA VAL A 153 34.11 6.04 14.53
C VAL A 153 32.97 6.72 15.26
N THR A 154 32.48 7.82 14.71
CA THR A 154 31.36 8.57 15.30
C THR A 154 30.01 7.97 14.89
N SER A 155 28.99 8.16 15.74
CA SER A 155 27.62 7.74 15.45
C SER A 155 27.05 8.41 14.17
N ALA A 156 27.50 9.63 13.87
CA ALA A 156 27.15 10.32 12.64
C ALA A 156 27.71 9.63 11.40
N ALA A 157 28.97 9.17 11.44
CA ALA A 157 29.57 8.43 10.33
C ALA A 157 28.86 7.09 10.09
N ILE A 158 28.48 6.39 11.17
CA ILE A 158 27.69 5.14 11.06
C ILE A 158 26.33 5.42 10.40
N ALA A 159 25.62 6.45 10.85
CA ALA A 159 24.31 6.81 10.32
C ALA A 159 24.39 7.20 8.83
N ASP A 160 25.39 7.97 8.44
CA ASP A 160 25.58 8.39 7.06
C ASP A 160 25.94 7.20 6.14
N THR A 161 26.83 6.31 6.61
CA THR A 161 27.15 5.08 5.87
C THR A 161 25.92 4.20 5.68
N LEU A 162 25.09 4.03 6.72
CA LEU A 162 23.86 3.26 6.63
C LEU A 162 22.86 3.93 5.66
N ARG A 163 22.76 5.25 5.70
CA ARG A 163 21.93 6.01 4.76
C ARG A 163 22.35 5.73 3.32
N VAL A 164 23.64 5.87 3.03
CA VAL A 164 24.17 5.63 1.68
C VAL A 164 23.96 4.17 1.25
N ALA A 165 24.20 3.22 2.14
CA ALA A 165 24.07 1.80 1.86
C ALA A 165 22.62 1.35 1.62
N THR A 166 21.63 2.00 2.26
CA THR A 166 20.21 1.62 2.18
C THR A 166 19.42 2.46 1.22
N ALA A 167 19.65 3.76 1.18
CA ALA A 167 18.91 4.72 0.39
C ALA A 167 19.64 5.19 -0.87
N GLY A 168 20.95 4.97 -0.96
CA GLY A 168 21.81 5.47 -2.03
C GLY A 168 22.43 6.82 -1.72
N ASP A 169 23.49 7.14 -2.44
CA ASP A 169 24.20 8.41 -2.36
C ASP A 169 23.58 9.42 -3.34
N TYR A 170 22.54 10.11 -2.91
CA TYR A 170 21.91 11.18 -3.69
C TYR A 170 21.48 12.34 -2.77
N ASP A 171 21.47 13.53 -3.30
CA ASP A 171 20.94 14.70 -2.62
C ASP A 171 19.41 14.57 -2.49
N ILE A 172 18.92 14.71 -1.24
CA ILE A 172 17.48 14.62 -0.93
C ILE A 172 16.67 15.72 -1.63
N ALA A 173 17.32 16.85 -1.97
CA ALA A 173 16.69 17.98 -2.65
C ALA A 173 16.53 17.74 -4.17
N LEU A 174 17.21 16.77 -4.76
CA LEU A 174 17.10 16.50 -6.19
C LEU A 174 15.98 15.49 -6.49
N PRO A 175 15.27 15.64 -7.62
CA PRO A 175 14.29 14.65 -8.06
C PRO A 175 14.97 13.29 -8.21
N LYS A 176 14.46 12.32 -7.49
CA LYS A 176 15.05 11.01 -7.23
C LYS A 176 15.23 10.19 -8.52
N LEU A 177 16.43 10.14 -9.04
CA LEU A 177 16.86 9.07 -9.93
C LEU A 177 17.36 7.91 -9.06
N ASN A 178 16.50 6.98 -8.74
CA ASN A 178 16.86 5.85 -7.90
C ASN A 178 17.56 4.77 -8.72
N LEU A 179 18.89 4.88 -8.85
CA LEU A 179 19.73 3.91 -9.56
C LEU A 179 19.91 2.59 -8.81
N SER A 180 19.52 2.52 -7.54
CA SER A 180 19.67 1.32 -6.71
C SER A 180 18.57 0.26 -6.91
N GLN A 181 17.61 0.52 -7.78
CA GLN A 181 16.50 -0.41 -8.09
C GLN A 181 16.68 -1.12 -9.44
N ARG A 182 17.90 -1.28 -9.90
CA ARG A 182 18.21 -2.15 -11.04
C ARG A 182 18.33 -3.61 -10.64
#